data_8ce034dcdc3a77c2573411825ef8d4a8
#
_entry.id   8ce034dcdc3a77c2573411825ef8d4a8
#
_cell.length_a   1.000
_cell.length_b   1.000
_cell.length_c   1.000
_cell.angle_alpha   90.00
_cell.angle_beta   90.00
_cell.angle_gamma   90.00
#
_symmetry.space_group_name_H-M   'P 1'
#
loop_
_entity.id
_entity.type
_entity.pdbx_description
1 polymer ?
#
loop_
_entity_poly.entity_id
_entity_poly.type
_entity_poly.pdbx_seq_one_letter_code
_entity_poly.pdbx_strand_id
1 'polypeptide(L)'
;MKSDRSMNNESFNFLRGSSEFLDIILNNINSCVLLLNKDLRLQAFNDSLKTIFSNKKDEDLLYVKCGEAIGCAYQIEEQKECGETSRCKTCDLRIAALTSYTNNEVIYKNQISRPFFDYNNIKIEKQLQFSTRLFLFNKEKYIIMLIEDITKHFEAKNSN
;
A
#
# COMPACT_ATOMS: atom_id res chain seq x y z
N MET A 1 17.42 8.09 30.71
CA MET A 1 15.97 8.16 30.95
C MET A 1 15.23 7.63 29.75
N LYS A 2 14.35 6.68 29.95
CA LYS A 2 13.52 6.17 28.85
C LYS A 2 12.51 7.23 28.48
N SER A 3 12.38 7.49 27.20
CA SER A 3 11.48 8.48 26.67
C SER A 3 10.01 8.02 26.77
N ASP A 4 9.09 8.94 26.56
CA ASP A 4 7.65 8.66 26.49
C ASP A 4 7.31 7.57 25.48
N ARG A 5 8.16 7.39 24.46
CA ARG A 5 8.02 6.32 23.46
C ARG A 5 7.99 4.94 24.11
N SER A 6 8.81 4.71 25.14
CA SER A 6 8.84 3.44 25.86
C SER A 6 7.51 3.18 26.59
N MET A 7 6.95 4.22 27.19
CA MET A 7 5.67 4.11 27.91
C MET A 7 4.51 3.81 26.96
N ASN A 8 4.48 4.48 25.79
CA ASN A 8 3.44 4.25 24.80
C ASN A 8 3.47 2.82 24.26
N ASN A 9 4.67 2.28 24.03
CA ASN A 9 4.82 0.89 23.59
C ASN A 9 4.36 -0.09 24.64
N GLU A 10 4.59 0.21 25.92
CA GLU A 10 4.20 -0.65 27.03
C GLU A 10 2.68 -0.76 27.18
N SER A 11 1.92 0.28 26.78
CA SER A 11 0.46 0.25 26.92
C SER A 11 -0.20 -0.87 26.12
N PHE A 12 0.43 -1.33 25.05
CA PHE A 12 -0.06 -2.44 24.23
C PHE A 12 0.74 -3.73 24.41
N ASN A 13 1.71 -3.75 25.33
CA ASN A 13 2.63 -4.85 25.46
C ASN A 13 1.93 -6.16 25.84
N PHE A 14 0.85 -6.11 26.63
CA PHE A 14 0.09 -7.30 27.03
C PHE A 14 -0.63 -7.96 25.84
N LEU A 15 -0.76 -7.26 24.70
CA LEU A 15 -1.38 -7.78 23.48
C LEU A 15 -0.35 -8.33 22.50
N ARG A 16 0.92 -8.27 22.85
CA ARG A 16 2.00 -8.77 21.98
C ARG A 16 1.78 -10.24 21.67
N GLY A 17 1.80 -10.58 20.39
CA GLY A 17 1.57 -11.94 19.92
C GLY A 17 0.11 -12.31 19.73
N SER A 18 -0.84 -11.39 20.01
CA SER A 18 -2.24 -11.64 19.74
C SER A 18 -2.54 -11.44 18.26
N SER A 19 -2.71 -12.52 17.51
CA SER A 19 -3.09 -12.45 16.09
C SER A 19 -4.51 -11.92 15.93
N GLU A 20 -5.41 -12.21 16.85
CA GLU A 20 -6.78 -11.71 16.81
C GLU A 20 -6.83 -10.19 16.89
N PHE A 21 -6.08 -9.59 17.85
CA PHE A 21 -6.00 -8.15 17.99
C PHE A 21 -5.45 -7.52 16.70
N LEU A 22 -4.36 -8.08 16.16
CA LEU A 22 -3.75 -7.58 14.94
C LEU A 22 -4.71 -7.66 13.75
N ASP A 23 -5.41 -8.78 13.59
CA ASP A 23 -6.39 -8.96 12.49
C ASP A 23 -7.52 -7.93 12.58
N ILE A 24 -8.04 -7.71 13.79
CA ILE A 24 -9.11 -6.73 13.99
C ILE A 24 -8.64 -5.32 13.61
N ILE A 25 -7.44 -4.93 14.05
CA ILE A 25 -6.90 -3.61 13.72
C ILE A 25 -6.69 -3.49 12.21
N LEU A 26 -5.99 -4.44 11.59
CA LEU A 26 -5.67 -4.38 10.16
C LEU A 26 -6.91 -4.32 9.28
N ASN A 27 -7.98 -5.04 9.65
CA ASN A 27 -9.17 -5.13 8.81
C ASN A 27 -10.25 -4.11 9.18
N ASN A 28 -9.97 -3.21 10.11
CA ASN A 28 -10.90 -2.14 10.50
C ASN A 28 -10.32 -0.73 10.33
N ILE A 29 -9.09 -0.60 9.88
CA ILE A 29 -8.53 0.72 9.52
C ILE A 29 -8.83 1.00 8.05
N ASN A 30 -8.86 2.29 7.70
CA ASN A 30 -9.14 2.73 6.33
C ASN A 30 -7.91 2.74 5.43
N SER A 31 -6.76 2.44 5.97
CA SER A 31 -5.52 2.37 5.19
C SER A 31 -5.33 1.00 4.58
N CYS A 32 -4.93 0.98 3.32
CA CYS A 32 -4.48 -0.25 2.65
C CYS A 32 -3.08 -0.59 3.15
N VAL A 33 -2.92 -1.77 3.74
CA VAL A 33 -1.63 -2.26 4.25
C VAL A 33 -1.17 -3.38 3.35
N LEU A 34 0.00 -3.19 2.72
CA LEU A 34 0.61 -4.20 1.84
C LEU A 34 1.97 -4.59 2.38
N LEU A 35 2.25 -5.88 2.35
CA LEU A 35 3.59 -6.42 2.58
C LEU A 35 4.08 -6.94 1.23
N LEU A 36 5.19 -6.39 0.74
CA LEU A 36 5.72 -6.70 -0.59
C LEU A 36 7.11 -7.33 -0.48
N ASN A 37 7.44 -8.21 -1.42
CA ASN A 37 8.82 -8.70 -1.56
C ASN A 37 9.62 -7.79 -2.50
N LYS A 38 10.86 -8.16 -2.79
CA LYS A 38 11.77 -7.38 -3.65
C LYS A 38 11.24 -7.17 -5.08
N ASP A 39 10.37 -8.07 -5.54
CA ASP A 39 9.79 -7.99 -6.87
C ASP A 39 8.43 -7.29 -6.87
N LEU A 40 8.08 -6.66 -5.74
CA LEU A 40 6.82 -5.95 -5.51
C LEU A 40 5.59 -6.86 -5.62
N ARG A 41 5.75 -8.12 -5.24
CA ARG A 41 4.64 -9.08 -5.15
C ARG A 41 4.06 -9.08 -3.74
N LEU A 42 2.74 -9.17 -3.65
CA LEU A 42 2.03 -9.17 -2.38
C LEU A 42 2.32 -10.44 -1.58
N GLN A 43 2.84 -10.26 -0.39
CA GLN A 43 3.04 -11.34 0.58
C GLN A 43 1.93 -11.37 1.62
N ALA A 44 1.33 -10.22 1.88
CA ALA A 44 0.18 -10.07 2.78
C ALA A 44 -0.50 -8.74 2.48
N PHE A 45 -1.78 -8.65 2.83
CA PHE A 45 -2.55 -7.42 2.68
C PHE A 45 -3.77 -7.46 3.59
N ASN A 46 -4.33 -6.29 3.91
CA ASN A 46 -5.56 -6.21 4.69
C ASN A 46 -6.78 -6.00 3.77
N ASP A 47 -7.98 -6.07 4.36
CA ASP A 47 -9.22 -5.96 3.59
C ASP A 47 -9.39 -4.64 2.87
N SER A 48 -8.79 -3.56 3.39
CA SER A 48 -8.88 -2.22 2.76
C SER A 48 -8.28 -2.19 1.36
N LEU A 49 -7.40 -3.11 1.01
CA LEU A 49 -6.89 -3.22 -0.35
C LEU A 49 -8.04 -3.34 -1.35
N LYS A 50 -8.97 -4.25 -1.09
CA LYS A 50 -10.08 -4.53 -2.01
C LYS A 50 -11.20 -3.50 -1.94
N THR A 51 -11.26 -2.73 -0.86
CA THR A 51 -12.20 -1.63 -0.70
C THR A 51 -11.73 -0.40 -1.47
N ILE A 52 -10.45 -0.06 -1.33
CA ILE A 52 -9.86 1.11 -2.00
C ILE A 52 -9.65 0.83 -3.48
N PHE A 53 -9.12 -0.35 -3.81
CA PHE A 53 -8.79 -0.74 -5.18
C PHE A 53 -9.62 -1.96 -5.55
N SER A 54 -10.79 -1.72 -6.11
CA SER A 54 -11.78 -2.79 -6.28
C SER A 54 -11.66 -3.57 -7.59
N ASN A 55 -10.71 -3.27 -8.46
CA ASN A 55 -10.61 -3.89 -9.79
C ASN A 55 -10.65 -5.41 -9.74
N LYS A 56 -9.91 -6.02 -8.83
CA LYS A 56 -9.81 -7.47 -8.68
C LYS A 56 -10.30 -7.96 -7.32
N LYS A 57 -11.33 -7.30 -6.77
CA LYS A 57 -11.80 -7.57 -5.41
C LYS A 57 -12.26 -9.00 -5.15
N ASP A 58 -12.66 -9.73 -6.20
CA ASP A 58 -13.12 -11.12 -6.06
C ASP A 58 -12.05 -12.16 -6.36
N GLU A 59 -10.80 -11.74 -6.55
CA GLU A 59 -9.68 -12.62 -6.86
C GLU A 59 -8.73 -12.78 -5.66
N ASP A 60 -8.00 -13.88 -5.64
CA ASP A 60 -6.92 -14.07 -4.69
C ASP A 60 -5.71 -13.27 -5.18
N LEU A 61 -5.27 -12.31 -4.35
CA LEU A 61 -4.21 -11.39 -4.72
C LEU A 61 -2.85 -11.74 -4.12
N LEU A 62 -2.73 -12.86 -3.37
CA LEU A 62 -1.43 -13.29 -2.85
C LEU A 62 -0.47 -13.55 -4.02
N TYR A 63 0.74 -13.03 -3.88
CA TYR A 63 1.85 -13.15 -4.83
C TYR A 63 1.65 -12.44 -6.16
N VAL A 64 0.55 -11.72 -6.32
CA VAL A 64 0.31 -10.87 -7.48
C VAL A 64 1.15 -9.60 -7.35
N LYS A 65 1.62 -9.06 -8.47
CA LYS A 65 2.37 -7.81 -8.44
C LYS A 65 1.48 -6.64 -8.00
N CYS A 66 2.06 -5.69 -7.29
CA CYS A 66 1.34 -4.59 -6.68
C CYS A 66 0.45 -3.84 -7.69
N GLY A 67 1.00 -3.46 -8.85
CA GLY A 67 0.24 -2.72 -9.87
C GLY A 67 -0.97 -3.48 -10.39
N GLU A 68 -0.84 -4.79 -10.55
CA GLU A 68 -1.96 -5.63 -10.98
C GLU A 68 -3.02 -5.75 -9.88
N ALA A 69 -2.57 -5.91 -8.65
CA ALA A 69 -3.46 -6.05 -7.50
C ALA A 69 -4.34 -4.83 -7.27
N ILE A 70 -3.79 -3.63 -7.50
CA ILE A 70 -4.50 -2.37 -7.27
C ILE A 70 -5.21 -1.82 -8.52
N GLY A 71 -5.11 -2.52 -9.64
CA GLY A 71 -5.79 -2.11 -10.87
C GLY A 71 -5.17 -0.92 -11.57
N CYS A 72 -3.83 -0.83 -11.57
CA CYS A 72 -3.11 0.26 -12.26
C CYS A 72 -3.57 0.37 -13.72
N ALA A 73 -4.04 1.57 -14.11
CA ALA A 73 -4.57 1.77 -15.44
C ALA A 73 -3.54 1.53 -16.54
N TYR A 74 -2.29 1.90 -16.29
CA TYR A 74 -1.23 1.70 -17.29
C TYR A 74 -0.96 0.22 -17.55
N GLN A 75 -0.97 -0.59 -16.49
CA GLN A 75 -0.80 -2.04 -16.61
C GLN A 75 -1.92 -2.65 -17.46
N ILE A 76 -3.15 -2.24 -17.21
CA ILE A 76 -4.33 -2.77 -17.90
C ILE A 76 -4.37 -2.28 -19.35
N GLU A 77 -4.18 -0.99 -19.59
CA GLU A 77 -4.26 -0.41 -20.94
C GLU A 77 -3.15 -0.90 -21.85
N GLU A 78 -1.92 -1.02 -21.32
CA GLU A 78 -0.78 -1.46 -22.10
C GLU A 78 -0.62 -2.96 -22.18
N GLN A 79 -1.39 -3.70 -21.36
CA GLN A 79 -1.31 -5.16 -21.25
C GLN A 79 0.12 -5.64 -20.98
N LYS A 80 0.80 -4.92 -20.08
CA LYS A 80 2.16 -5.24 -19.64
C LYS A 80 2.17 -5.44 -18.13
N GLU A 81 3.15 -6.22 -17.66
CA GLU A 81 3.31 -6.44 -16.23
C GLU A 81 3.69 -5.16 -15.50
N CYS A 82 3.33 -5.09 -14.22
CA CYS A 82 3.80 -4.04 -13.33
C CYS A 82 5.33 -4.04 -13.33
N GLY A 83 5.93 -2.90 -13.60
CA GLY A 83 7.36 -2.74 -13.77
C GLY A 83 7.79 -2.58 -15.23
N GLU A 84 6.94 -2.94 -16.17
CA GLU A 84 7.27 -2.93 -17.60
C GLU A 84 6.42 -1.96 -18.43
N THR A 85 5.49 -1.25 -17.80
CA THR A 85 4.67 -0.25 -18.52
C THR A 85 5.50 1.01 -18.80
N SER A 86 5.00 1.84 -19.72
CA SER A 86 5.64 3.11 -20.08
C SER A 86 5.76 4.08 -18.90
N ARG A 87 4.99 3.87 -17.84
CA ARG A 87 4.94 4.77 -16.67
C ARG A 87 5.61 4.21 -15.42
N CYS A 88 6.11 2.97 -15.47
CA CYS A 88 6.70 2.35 -14.28
C CYS A 88 7.98 3.04 -13.82
N LYS A 89 8.76 3.60 -14.74
CA LYS A 89 9.99 4.32 -14.40
C LYS A 89 9.73 5.60 -13.60
N THR A 90 8.54 6.17 -13.72
CA THR A 90 8.13 7.38 -13.00
C THR A 90 7.05 7.10 -11.96
N CYS A 91 6.77 5.82 -11.68
CA CYS A 91 5.76 5.44 -10.70
C CYS A 91 6.26 5.73 -9.29
N ASP A 92 5.59 6.66 -8.61
CA ASP A 92 5.95 7.05 -7.24
C ASP A 92 5.90 5.88 -6.27
N LEU A 93 4.91 5.01 -6.40
CA LEU A 93 4.76 3.84 -5.53
C LEU A 93 5.94 2.89 -5.70
N ARG A 94 6.30 2.59 -6.94
CA ARG A 94 7.41 1.70 -7.26
C ARG A 94 8.76 2.27 -6.81
N ILE A 95 9.01 3.54 -7.13
CA ILE A 95 10.26 4.21 -6.77
C ILE A 95 10.42 4.22 -5.25
N ALA A 96 9.38 4.59 -4.52
CA ALA A 96 9.41 4.63 -3.06
C ALA A 96 9.66 3.25 -2.46
N ALA A 97 8.96 2.23 -2.95
CA ALA A 97 9.11 0.86 -2.47
C ALA A 97 10.55 0.36 -2.65
N LEU A 98 11.10 0.52 -3.83
CA LEU A 98 12.45 0.07 -4.13
C LEU A 98 13.52 0.88 -3.38
N THR A 99 13.29 2.18 -3.18
CA THR A 99 14.19 3.02 -2.40
C THR A 99 14.21 2.58 -0.94
N SER A 100 13.05 2.29 -0.36
CA SER A 100 12.97 1.77 1.00
C SER A 100 13.68 0.43 1.14
N TYR A 101 13.51 -0.45 0.16
CA TYR A 101 14.14 -1.77 0.15
C TYR A 101 15.66 -1.67 0.07
N THR A 102 16.17 -0.83 -0.83
CA THR A 102 17.61 -0.74 -1.12
C THR A 102 18.35 0.10 -0.08
N ASN A 103 17.79 1.25 0.31
CA ASN A 103 18.48 2.25 1.12
C ASN A 103 18.04 2.29 2.58
N ASN A 104 17.06 1.46 2.96
CA ASN A 104 16.49 1.46 4.32
C ASN A 104 15.96 2.85 4.70
N GLU A 105 15.31 3.51 3.76
CA GLU A 105 14.69 4.83 3.99
C GLU A 105 13.19 4.67 4.17
N VAL A 106 12.61 5.49 5.06
CA VAL A 106 11.17 5.65 5.16
C VAL A 106 10.78 6.75 4.17
N ILE A 107 9.93 6.41 3.21
CA ILE A 107 9.44 7.35 2.20
C ILE A 107 7.99 7.69 2.53
N TYR A 108 7.65 8.96 2.47
CA TYR A 108 6.30 9.44 2.70
C TYR A 108 5.92 10.45 1.62
N LYS A 109 4.77 10.25 0.99
CA LYS A 109 4.21 11.16 -0.01
C LYS A 109 2.84 11.62 0.44
N ASN A 110 2.68 12.93 0.59
CA ASN A 110 1.42 13.53 1.04
C ASN A 110 0.31 13.36 0.03
N GLN A 111 0.65 13.40 -1.25
CA GLN A 111 -0.36 13.33 -2.30
C GLN A 111 0.31 13.00 -3.63
N ILE A 112 -0.23 11.98 -4.29
CA ILE A 112 0.05 11.66 -5.69
C ILE A 112 -1.27 11.46 -6.39
N SER A 113 -1.28 11.67 -7.70
CA SER A 113 -2.44 11.43 -8.54
C SER A 113 -2.11 10.28 -9.50
N ARG A 114 -3.01 9.28 -9.58
CA ARG A 114 -2.75 8.12 -10.42
C ARG A 114 -4.04 7.46 -10.87
N PRO A 115 -4.11 6.98 -12.12
CA PRO A 115 -5.33 6.35 -12.64
C PRO A 115 -5.39 4.85 -12.30
N PHE A 116 -6.59 4.41 -11.96
CA PHE A 116 -6.90 3.01 -11.67
C PHE A 116 -8.22 2.63 -12.34
N PHE A 117 -8.39 1.36 -12.67
CA PHE A 117 -9.70 0.85 -13.07
C PHE A 117 -10.38 0.23 -11.86
N ASP A 118 -11.67 0.49 -11.69
CA ASP A 118 -12.45 -0.11 -10.62
C ASP A 118 -13.01 -1.48 -11.04
N TYR A 119 -13.88 -2.06 -10.20
CA TYR A 119 -14.50 -3.35 -10.45
C TYR A 119 -15.37 -3.36 -11.72
N ASN A 120 -15.94 -2.21 -12.07
CA ASN A 120 -16.79 -2.06 -13.25
C ASN A 120 -16.01 -1.62 -14.49
N ASN A 121 -14.68 -1.68 -14.45
CA ASN A 121 -13.79 -1.23 -15.52
C ASN A 121 -13.94 0.25 -15.85
N ILE A 122 -14.29 1.05 -14.85
CA ILE A 122 -14.33 2.50 -14.96
C ILE A 122 -13.00 3.06 -14.49
N LYS A 123 -12.37 3.88 -15.35
CA LYS A 123 -11.10 4.52 -15.04
C LYS A 123 -11.32 5.70 -14.12
N ILE A 124 -10.66 5.69 -12.97
CA ILE A 124 -10.79 6.71 -11.95
C ILE A 124 -9.41 7.25 -11.62
N GLU A 125 -9.27 8.57 -11.63
CA GLU A 125 -8.07 9.25 -11.13
C GLU A 125 -8.18 9.33 -9.62
N LYS A 126 -7.30 8.63 -8.92
CA LYS A 126 -7.30 8.65 -7.45
C LYS A 126 -6.18 9.53 -6.92
N GLN A 127 -6.48 10.22 -5.83
CA GLN A 127 -5.50 10.96 -5.05
C GLN A 127 -5.12 10.09 -3.87
N LEU A 128 -3.84 9.80 -3.74
CA LEU A 128 -3.33 8.88 -2.72
C LEU A 128 -2.29 9.56 -1.85
N GLN A 129 -2.29 9.18 -0.58
CA GLN A 129 -1.23 9.46 0.37
C GLN A 129 -0.64 8.11 0.75
N PHE A 130 0.68 8.00 0.79
CA PHE A 130 1.27 6.70 1.10
C PHE A 130 2.64 6.82 1.74
N SER A 131 3.05 5.73 2.38
CA SER A 131 4.39 5.58 2.91
C SER A 131 4.94 4.20 2.61
N THR A 132 6.25 4.08 2.52
CA THR A 132 6.95 2.80 2.39
C THR A 132 8.09 2.72 3.38
N ARG A 133 8.40 1.50 3.83
CA ARG A 133 9.54 1.24 4.70
C ARG A 133 10.00 -0.20 4.57
N LEU A 134 11.29 -0.41 4.84
CA LEU A 134 11.86 -1.74 4.91
C LEU A 134 11.38 -2.44 6.19
N PHE A 135 11.06 -3.71 6.08
CA PHE A 135 10.71 -4.57 7.21
C PHE A 135 11.51 -5.86 7.14
N LEU A 136 12.22 -6.18 8.22
CA LEU A 136 13.00 -7.40 8.31
C LEU A 136 12.26 -8.41 9.18
N PHE A 137 12.06 -9.62 8.65
CA PHE A 137 11.41 -10.68 9.37
C PHE A 137 12.03 -12.03 8.97
N ASN A 138 12.47 -12.82 9.95
CA ASN A 138 13.10 -14.11 9.74
C ASN A 138 14.25 -14.06 8.72
N LYS A 139 15.09 -13.03 8.81
CA LYS A 139 16.24 -12.79 7.92
C LYS A 139 15.87 -12.46 6.48
N GLU A 140 14.58 -12.26 6.21
CA GLU A 140 14.08 -11.82 4.91
C GLU A 140 13.77 -10.33 4.93
N LYS A 141 13.93 -9.68 3.78
CA LYS A 141 13.62 -8.26 3.61
C LYS A 141 12.27 -8.13 2.91
N TYR A 142 11.42 -7.31 3.48
CA TYR A 142 10.11 -6.97 2.91
C TYR A 142 9.95 -5.47 2.86
N ILE A 143 8.93 -5.03 2.13
CA ILE A 143 8.52 -3.62 2.10
C ILE A 143 7.12 -3.55 2.69
N ILE A 144 6.92 -2.68 3.67
CA ILE A 144 5.58 -2.31 4.13
C ILE A 144 5.16 -1.07 3.35
N MET A 145 4.00 -1.14 2.69
CA MET A 145 3.42 0.00 2.00
C MET A 145 2.04 0.28 2.59
N LEU A 146 1.83 1.50 3.07
CA LEU A 146 0.57 1.96 3.61
C LEU A 146 0.00 2.99 2.66
N ILE A 147 -1.23 2.76 2.17
CA ILE A 147 -1.85 3.66 1.19
C ILE A 147 -3.21 4.12 1.73
N GLU A 148 -3.46 5.42 1.66
CA GLU A 148 -4.74 6.01 1.97
C GLU A 148 -5.31 6.67 0.72
N ASP A 149 -6.59 6.41 0.46
CA ASP A 149 -7.32 7.05 -0.62
C ASP A 149 -7.88 8.37 -0.10
N ILE A 150 -7.31 9.47 -0.55
CA ILE A 150 -7.72 10.82 -0.14
C ILE A 150 -8.52 11.54 -1.24
N THR A 151 -9.03 10.79 -2.23
CA THR A 151 -9.72 11.36 -3.38
C THR A 151 -10.88 12.25 -2.97
N LYS A 152 -11.76 11.76 -2.10
CA LYS A 152 -12.92 12.54 -1.63
C LYS A 152 -12.50 13.79 -0.86
N HIS A 153 -11.50 13.66 -0.01
CA HIS A 153 -10.97 14.78 0.77
C HIS A 153 -10.36 15.84 -0.16
N PHE A 154 -9.60 15.38 -1.14
CA PHE A 154 -8.97 16.25 -2.14
C PHE A 154 -10.02 17.00 -2.96
N GLU A 155 -11.05 16.30 -3.45
CA GLU A 155 -12.14 16.89 -4.22
C GLU A 155 -12.92 17.93 -3.40
N ALA A 156 -13.25 17.61 -2.16
CA ALA A 156 -13.94 18.54 -1.26
C ALA A 156 -13.13 19.83 -1.03
N LYS A 157 -11.81 19.70 -0.88
CA LYS A 157 -10.90 20.83 -0.68
C LYS A 157 -10.80 21.72 -1.91
N ASN A 158 -10.93 21.15 -3.10
CA ASN A 158 -10.76 21.86 -4.38
C ASN A 158 -12.08 22.21 -5.07
N SER A 159 -13.23 21.91 -4.46
CA SER A 159 -14.53 22.15 -5.06
C SER A 159 -15.08 23.56 -4.79
N ASN A 160 -14.31 24.42 -4.16
CA ASN A 160 -14.72 25.81 -3.91
C ASN A 160 -14.24 26.72 -5.05
#